data_496394cf73d0ea526d4d56f531f85974
#
_entry.id   496394cf73d0ea526d4d56f531f85974
#
_cell.length_a   1.000
_cell.length_b   1.000
_cell.length_c   1.000
_cell.angle_alpha   90.00
_cell.angle_beta   90.00
_cell.angle_gamma   90.00
#
_symmetry.space_group_name_H-M   'P 1'
#
loop_
_entity.id
_entity.type
_entity.pdbx_description
1 polymer ?
#
loop_
_entity_poly.entity_id
_entity_poly.type
_entity_poly.pdbx_seq_one_letter_code
_entity_poly.pdbx_strand_id
1 'polypeptide(L)'
;MKAIIAVNNLGFIGKGNTLLWHNKEDLRHFKKLTDGGILLVGYNTFSELPTLSNRGLIIDTRNEFYFDVDWCIGGKKTYEKYSPFFTELHISHIDDNQIGDVTFPNFIDLSADCKIYNYNY
;
A
#
# COMPACT_ATOMS: atom_id res chain seq x y z
N MET A 1 10.29 8.06 2.26
CA MET A 1 8.90 7.59 2.12
C MET A 1 8.82 6.14 2.50
N LYS A 2 7.85 5.77 3.29
CA LYS A 2 7.55 4.38 3.64
C LYS A 2 6.41 3.86 2.76
N ALA A 3 6.29 2.55 2.63
CA ALA A 3 5.16 1.94 1.93
C ALA A 3 4.53 0.85 2.78
N ILE A 4 3.23 0.67 2.64
CA ILE A 4 2.49 -0.39 3.32
C ILE A 4 1.60 -1.09 2.29
N ILE A 5 1.63 -2.42 2.28
CA ILE A 5 0.92 -3.25 1.31
C ILE A 5 0.47 -4.55 1.99
N ALA A 6 -0.67 -5.06 1.59
CA ALA A 6 -1.15 -6.37 2.02
C ALA A 6 -1.30 -7.28 0.80
N VAL A 7 -0.94 -8.55 0.96
CA VAL A 7 -0.96 -9.56 -0.10
C VAL A 7 -1.52 -10.87 0.46
N ASN A 8 -2.31 -11.60 -0.34
CA ASN A 8 -2.83 -12.89 0.08
C ASN A 8 -1.88 -14.04 -0.27
N ASN A 9 -2.30 -15.28 0.04
CA ASN A 9 -1.48 -16.48 -0.17
C ASN A 9 -1.15 -16.74 -1.64
N LEU A 10 -1.95 -16.23 -2.57
CA LEU A 10 -1.76 -16.44 -4.01
C LEU A 10 -1.02 -15.28 -4.70
N GLY A 11 -0.59 -14.27 -3.95
CA GLY A 11 0.16 -13.15 -4.50
C GLY A 11 -0.72 -12.02 -5.04
N PHE A 12 -2.00 -11.97 -4.69
CA PHE A 12 -2.90 -10.89 -5.11
C PHE A 12 -3.03 -9.81 -4.05
N ILE A 13 -3.17 -8.57 -4.49
CA ILE A 13 -3.38 -7.41 -3.63
C ILE A 13 -4.77 -6.79 -3.82
N GLY A 14 -5.53 -7.21 -4.84
CA GLY A 14 -6.86 -6.67 -5.08
C GLY A 14 -7.56 -7.34 -6.24
N LYS A 15 -8.82 -6.93 -6.45
CA LYS A 15 -9.65 -7.31 -7.59
C LYS A 15 -10.34 -6.05 -8.11
N GLY A 16 -9.97 -5.63 -9.33
CA GLY A 16 -10.36 -4.31 -9.80
C GLY A 16 -9.75 -3.25 -8.88
N ASN A 17 -10.58 -2.37 -8.34
CA ASN A 17 -10.15 -1.31 -7.44
C ASN A 17 -10.43 -1.62 -5.97
N THR A 18 -10.87 -2.85 -5.65
CA THR A 18 -11.29 -3.23 -4.30
C THR A 18 -10.30 -4.20 -3.65
N LEU A 19 -10.35 -4.28 -2.32
CA LEU A 19 -9.66 -5.32 -1.57
C LEU A 19 -10.42 -6.65 -1.69
N LEU A 20 -9.68 -7.75 -1.70
CA LEU A 20 -10.25 -9.10 -1.80
C LEU A 20 -10.79 -9.63 -0.47
N TRP A 21 -10.32 -9.09 0.66
CA TRP A 21 -10.57 -9.65 1.98
C TRP A 21 -10.92 -8.57 2.99
N HIS A 22 -11.52 -9.01 4.10
CA HIS A 22 -11.67 -8.21 5.31
C HIS A 22 -10.85 -8.85 6.43
N ASN A 23 -9.82 -8.17 6.88
CA ASN A 23 -9.01 -8.61 8.02
C ASN A 23 -8.92 -7.47 9.02
N LYS A 24 -9.59 -7.64 10.16
CA LYS A 24 -9.68 -6.58 11.18
C LYS A 24 -8.33 -6.30 11.83
N GLU A 25 -7.49 -7.30 11.99
CA GLU A 25 -6.17 -7.14 12.60
C GLU A 25 -5.24 -6.36 11.68
N ASP A 26 -5.26 -6.67 10.39
CA ASP A 26 -4.50 -5.94 9.39
C ASP A 26 -4.97 -4.49 9.30
N LEU A 27 -6.27 -4.25 9.31
CA LEU A 27 -6.81 -2.89 9.28
C LEU A 27 -6.39 -2.08 10.52
N ARG A 28 -6.39 -2.69 11.69
CA ARG A 28 -5.89 -2.05 12.91
C ARG A 28 -4.41 -1.73 12.82
N HIS A 29 -3.62 -2.64 12.29
CA HIS A 29 -2.20 -2.46 12.04
C HIS A 29 -1.95 -1.27 11.10
N PHE A 30 -2.65 -1.23 9.97
CA PHE A 30 -2.59 -0.13 9.02
C PHE A 30 -2.93 1.21 9.69
N LYS A 31 -4.02 1.26 10.43
CA LYS A 31 -4.45 2.48 11.10
C LYS A 31 -3.45 2.95 12.15
N LYS A 32 -2.85 2.02 12.89
CA LYS A 32 -1.85 2.33 13.91
C LYS A 32 -0.57 2.90 13.30
N LEU A 33 -0.05 2.25 12.25
CA LEU A 33 1.20 2.69 11.61
C LEU A 33 1.05 4.05 10.93
N THR A 34 -0.08 4.30 10.29
CA THR A 34 -0.27 5.49 9.47
C THR A 34 -0.88 6.67 10.23
N ASP A 35 -1.19 6.51 11.51
CA ASP A 35 -1.83 7.55 12.31
C ASP A 35 -1.01 8.85 12.31
N GLY A 36 -1.66 9.97 12.06
CA GLY A 36 -1.03 11.29 12.01
C GLY A 36 -0.21 11.56 10.75
N GLY A 37 -0.08 10.60 9.84
CA GLY A 37 0.75 10.73 8.65
C GLY A 37 0.03 11.28 7.43
N ILE A 38 0.82 11.64 6.43
CA ILE A 38 0.34 12.02 5.09
C ILE A 38 0.47 10.80 4.18
N LEU A 39 -0.65 10.39 3.59
CA LEU A 39 -0.74 9.20 2.76
C LEU A 39 -0.80 9.58 1.28
N LEU A 40 0.05 8.93 0.47
CA LEU A 40 0.03 9.05 -0.98
C LEU A 40 -0.74 7.85 -1.55
N VAL A 41 -1.72 8.13 -2.39
CA VAL A 41 -2.61 7.10 -2.94
C VAL A 41 -2.93 7.39 -4.40
N GLY A 42 -3.01 6.35 -5.23
CA GLY A 42 -3.49 6.45 -6.60
C GLY A 42 -4.99 6.72 -6.65
N TYR A 43 -5.46 7.36 -7.72
CA TYR A 43 -6.84 7.78 -7.85
C TYR A 43 -7.84 6.62 -7.71
N ASN A 44 -7.60 5.51 -8.38
CA ASN A 44 -8.51 4.36 -8.35
C ASN A 44 -8.60 3.74 -6.95
N THR A 45 -7.48 3.65 -6.26
CA THR A 45 -7.44 3.16 -4.88
C THR A 45 -8.13 4.13 -3.93
N PHE A 46 -7.94 5.43 -4.14
CA PHE A 46 -8.58 6.47 -3.33
C PHE A 46 -10.12 6.35 -3.35
N SER A 47 -10.71 6.07 -4.51
CA SER A 47 -12.16 5.97 -4.65
C SER A 47 -12.77 4.85 -3.80
N GLU A 48 -11.97 3.86 -3.39
CA GLU A 48 -12.42 2.70 -2.60
C GLU A 48 -12.00 2.77 -1.13
N LEU A 49 -11.26 3.81 -0.73
CA LEU A 49 -10.83 3.94 0.66
C LEU A 49 -11.99 4.32 1.58
N PRO A 50 -12.06 3.72 2.78
CA PRO A 50 -12.92 4.22 3.83
C PRO A 50 -12.44 5.59 4.30
N THR A 51 -13.32 6.33 4.98
CA THR A 51 -12.92 7.58 5.62
C THR A 51 -11.86 7.30 6.70
N LEU A 52 -10.71 7.94 6.57
CA LEU A 52 -9.60 7.83 7.52
C LEU A 52 -9.44 9.15 8.26
N SER A 53 -9.67 9.14 9.57
CA SER A 53 -9.46 10.31 10.42
C SER A 53 -7.97 10.49 10.76
N ASN A 54 -7.60 11.71 11.11
CA ASN A 54 -6.26 12.07 11.59
C ASN A 54 -5.13 11.78 10.58
N ARG A 55 -5.42 11.86 9.27
CA ARG A 55 -4.44 11.66 8.21
C ARG A 55 -4.66 12.65 7.07
N GLY A 56 -3.56 13.12 6.47
CA GLY A 56 -3.62 13.82 5.21
C GLY A 56 -3.63 12.83 4.05
N LEU A 57 -4.26 13.19 2.95
CA LEU A 57 -4.27 12.40 1.72
C LEU A 57 -3.78 13.23 0.56
N ILE A 58 -2.87 12.67 -0.22
CA ILE A 58 -2.44 13.21 -1.51
C ILE A 58 -2.75 12.16 -2.57
N ILE A 59 -3.50 12.57 -3.59
CA ILE A 59 -3.80 11.70 -4.74
C ILE A 59 -2.71 11.88 -5.77
N ASP A 60 -2.05 10.78 -6.12
CA ASP A 60 -0.98 10.79 -7.12
C ASP A 60 -1.53 11.12 -8.51
N THR A 61 -0.74 11.84 -9.29
CA THR A 61 -1.03 12.16 -10.68
C THR A 61 -0.02 11.50 -11.61
N ARG A 62 -0.34 11.41 -12.91
CA ARG A 62 0.51 10.75 -13.89
C ARG A 62 1.89 11.40 -14.04
N ASN A 63 1.93 12.73 -14.01
CA ASN A 63 3.08 13.51 -14.48
C ASN A 63 3.87 14.18 -13.36
N GLU A 64 3.44 14.02 -12.13
CA GLU A 64 4.06 14.67 -10.98
C GLU A 64 4.54 13.64 -9.95
N PHE A 65 5.52 14.05 -9.16
CA PHE A 65 6.02 13.28 -8.03
C PHE A 65 5.80 14.08 -6.75
N TYR A 66 5.32 13.38 -5.71
CA TYR A 66 5.07 13.96 -4.39
C TYR A 66 5.97 13.24 -3.38
N PHE A 67 6.96 13.95 -2.83
CA PHE A 67 7.91 13.35 -1.90
C PHE A 67 7.68 13.74 -0.44
N ASP A 68 6.89 14.77 -0.20
CA ASP A 68 6.59 15.25 1.14
C ASP A 68 5.40 14.49 1.74
N VAL A 69 5.55 13.17 1.77
CA VAL A 69 4.55 12.23 2.26
C VAL A 69 5.21 11.19 3.17
N ASP A 70 4.43 10.62 4.08
CA ASP A 70 4.93 9.63 5.03
C ASP A 70 4.78 8.21 4.50
N TRP A 71 3.65 7.91 3.85
CA TRP A 71 3.29 6.56 3.43
C TRP A 71 2.73 6.52 2.02
N CYS A 72 3.21 5.57 1.20
CA CYS A 72 2.56 5.17 -0.04
C CYS A 72 1.65 3.97 0.26
N ILE A 73 0.37 4.10 -0.06
CA ILE A 73 -0.65 3.09 0.26
C ILE A 73 -1.30 2.46 -0.98
N GLY A 74 -0.73 2.67 -2.15
CA GLY A 74 -1.12 1.99 -3.39
C GLY A 74 -1.87 2.87 -4.38
N GLY A 75 -2.38 2.30 -5.39
CA GLY A 75 -2.27 0.89 -5.78
C GLY A 75 -0.98 0.48 -6.47
N LYS A 76 -1.10 -0.59 -7.27
CA LYS A 76 0.07 -1.23 -7.89
C LYS A 76 0.96 -0.26 -8.67
N LYS A 77 0.39 0.54 -9.53
CA LYS A 77 1.16 1.51 -10.34
C LYS A 77 1.84 2.55 -9.48
N THR A 78 1.18 3.00 -8.41
CA THR A 78 1.74 3.97 -7.48
C THR A 78 2.88 3.36 -6.69
N TYR A 79 2.76 2.13 -6.22
CA TYR A 79 3.86 1.41 -5.58
C TYR A 79 5.07 1.30 -6.51
N GLU A 80 4.85 0.89 -7.76
CA GLU A 80 5.94 0.71 -8.73
C GLU A 80 6.61 2.03 -9.09
N LYS A 81 5.84 3.10 -9.26
CA LYS A 81 6.34 4.44 -9.55
C LYS A 81 7.28 4.97 -8.46
N TYR A 82 6.92 4.77 -7.19
CA TYR A 82 7.66 5.33 -6.06
C TYR A 82 8.64 4.35 -5.41
N SER A 83 8.73 3.12 -5.89
CA SER A 83 9.57 2.08 -5.28
C SER A 83 11.03 2.50 -5.09
N PRO A 84 11.69 3.27 -5.99
CA PRO A 84 13.06 3.70 -5.77
C PRO A 84 13.25 4.60 -4.54
N PHE A 85 12.17 5.18 -4.04
CA PHE A 85 12.20 6.17 -2.95
C PHE A 85 11.75 5.59 -1.61
N PHE A 86 11.39 4.31 -1.55
CA PHE A 86 10.98 3.68 -0.31
C PHE A 86 12.17 3.44 0.61
N THR A 87 12.06 3.89 1.84
CA THR A 87 13.03 3.61 2.91
C THR A 87 12.61 2.43 3.76
N GLU A 88 11.30 2.15 3.82
CA GLU A 88 10.71 1.00 4.50
C GLU A 88 9.55 0.46 3.67
N LEU A 89 9.44 -0.85 3.62
CA LEU A 89 8.32 -1.55 3.00
C LEU A 89 7.71 -2.51 4.01
N HIS A 90 6.48 -2.23 4.41
CA HIS A 90 5.73 -3.04 5.37
C HIS A 90 4.75 -3.91 4.61
N ILE A 91 4.92 -5.23 4.70
CA ILE A 91 4.13 -6.21 3.97
C ILE A 91 3.31 -7.03 4.95
N SER A 92 1.99 -6.97 4.83
CA SER A 92 1.07 -7.85 5.56
C SER A 92 0.74 -9.06 4.69
N HIS A 93 1.05 -10.25 5.18
CA HIS A 93 0.71 -11.52 4.53
C HIS A 93 -0.61 -12.02 5.10
N ILE A 94 -1.64 -11.98 4.28
CA ILE A 94 -3.01 -12.30 4.69
C ILE A 94 -3.31 -13.75 4.33
N ASP A 95 -3.77 -14.51 5.32
CA ASP A 95 -4.20 -15.89 5.11
C ASP A 95 -5.57 -15.91 4.43
N ASP A 96 -5.54 -15.79 3.11
CA ASP A 96 -6.70 -15.71 2.23
C ASP A 96 -6.32 -16.29 0.88
N ASN A 97 -7.22 -17.03 0.25
CA ASN A 97 -6.97 -17.74 -1.01
C ASN A 97 -7.89 -17.27 -2.15
N GLN A 98 -8.46 -16.09 -2.05
CA GLN A 98 -9.28 -15.56 -3.12
C GLN A 98 -8.43 -15.17 -4.33
N ILE A 99 -8.97 -15.43 -5.52
CA ILE A 99 -8.33 -15.07 -6.78
C ILE A 99 -8.69 -13.63 -7.10
N GLY A 100 -7.64 -12.80 -7.24
CA GLY A 100 -7.77 -11.42 -7.68
C GLY A 100 -7.34 -11.24 -9.12
N ASP A 101 -7.21 -9.98 -9.53
CA ASP A 101 -6.66 -9.60 -10.82
C ASP A 101 -5.51 -8.59 -10.70
N VAL A 102 -5.23 -8.14 -9.48
CA VAL A 102 -4.10 -7.25 -9.21
C VAL A 102 -3.07 -8.01 -8.41
N THR A 103 -1.92 -8.25 -9.02
CA THR A 103 -0.81 -8.98 -8.39
C THR A 103 0.10 -8.07 -7.60
N PHE A 104 0.89 -8.67 -6.70
CA PHE A 104 1.93 -7.96 -5.97
C PHE A 104 2.83 -7.18 -6.93
N PRO A 105 3.19 -5.92 -6.61
CA PRO A 105 3.99 -5.11 -7.52
C PRO A 105 5.37 -5.70 -7.80
N ASN A 106 5.91 -5.36 -8.96
CA ASN A 106 7.29 -5.67 -9.28
C ASN A 106 8.19 -4.56 -8.71
N PHE A 107 8.92 -4.89 -7.64
CA PHE A 107 9.80 -3.95 -6.95
C PHE A 107 11.26 -4.06 -7.42
N ILE A 108 11.51 -4.24 -8.72
CA ILE A 108 12.89 -4.35 -9.24
C ILE A 108 13.72 -3.09 -8.97
N ASP A 109 13.09 -1.93 -8.87
CA ASP A 109 13.75 -0.66 -8.62
C ASP A 109 13.82 -0.31 -7.13
N LEU A 110 13.42 -1.23 -6.24
CA LEU A 110 13.50 -1.01 -4.81
C LEU A 110 14.97 -0.82 -4.37
N SER A 111 15.22 0.23 -3.59
CA SER A 111 16.57 0.49 -3.08
C SER A 111 17.06 -0.69 -2.24
N ALA A 112 18.34 -1.05 -2.39
CA ALA A 112 18.99 -2.07 -1.56
C ALA A 112 19.00 -1.70 -0.07
N ASP A 113 18.89 -0.42 0.26
CA ASP A 113 18.84 0.08 1.63
C ASP A 113 17.44 0.08 2.23
N CYS A 114 16.42 -0.25 1.44
CA CYS A 114 15.05 -0.31 1.92
C CYS A 114 14.89 -1.45 2.93
N LYS A 115 14.37 -1.12 4.11
CA LYS A 115 14.08 -2.12 5.15
C LYS A 115 12.73 -2.77 4.89
N ILE A 116 12.67 -4.09 4.93
CA ILE A 116 11.44 -4.84 4.69
C ILE A 116 10.95 -5.44 6.01
N TYR A 117 9.69 -5.16 6.34
CA TYR A 117 9.01 -5.68 7.52
C TYR A 117 7.86 -6.57 7.08
N ASN A 118 7.79 -7.78 7.61
CA ASN A 118 6.76 -8.76 7.27
C ASN A 118 5.88 -9.03 8.48
N TYR A 119 4.57 -9.07 8.25
CA TYR A 119 3.55 -9.34 9.26
C TYR A 119 2.62 -10.44 8.74
N ASN A 120 2.12 -11.29 9.63
CA ASN A 120 1.22 -12.39 9.27
C ASN A 120 -0.14 -12.23 9.95
N TYR A 121 -1.18 -12.24 9.15
CA TYR A 121 -2.56 -12.08 9.64
C TYR A 121 -3.54 -13.13 9.07
#